data_c0ad4fed637c7cb00ea84dc6f093e7f1
#
_entry.id   c0ad4fed637c7cb00ea84dc6f093e7f1
#
_cell.length_a   1.000
_cell.length_b   1.000
_cell.length_c   1.000
_cell.angle_alpha   90.00
_cell.angle_beta   90.00
_cell.angle_gamma   90.00
#
_symmetry.space_group_name_H-M   'P 1'
#
loop_
_entity.id
_entity.type
_entity.pdbx_description
1 polymer ?
#
loop_
_entity_poly.entity_id
_entity_poly.type
_entity_poly.pdbx_seq_one_letter_code
_entity_poly.pdbx_strand_id
1 'polypeptide(L)'
;VIDNPLQDIHFVAMMRNVYGFQDSDLAEIKAYNLRRGAEEESFYEMCLHYSGAPALRERLNQLTERLAALRKISLHIPVSELVWTLMQENHFYEHLKTGPLGELHTANINILYARAILYDNSTNKGLFRFLYYFDNLKKRKGDLAEAAAAAEGMNVVRIMSIHKSKGLEFPVVILSETGKSFNKKDTGAPLLKHRLLGLGPTCYREDLKVKYPSVMKFCVARRLEADNQAEEMRILYVAMTRAAEKLIL
;
A
#
# COMPACT_ATOMS: atom_id res chain seq x y z
N VAL A 1 -6.78 13.17 11.42
CA VAL A 1 -7.74 13.84 12.31
C VAL A 1 -7.05 14.85 13.22
N ILE A 2 -5.94 14.52 13.88
CA ILE A 2 -5.22 15.49 14.75
C ILE A 2 -4.76 16.70 13.93
N ASP A 3 -4.20 16.47 12.75
CA ASP A 3 -3.75 17.53 11.85
C ASP A 3 -4.95 18.23 11.17
N ASN A 4 -5.86 17.44 10.62
CA ASN A 4 -7.06 17.94 9.96
C ASN A 4 -8.30 17.12 10.33
N PRO A 5 -9.24 17.66 11.15
CA PRO A 5 -10.46 16.95 11.56
C PRO A 5 -11.59 17.02 10.53
N LEU A 6 -11.48 17.87 9.51
CA LEU A 6 -12.55 18.13 8.53
C LEU A 6 -12.67 17.00 7.47
N GLN A 7 -11.84 15.97 7.54
CA GLN A 7 -11.94 14.80 6.67
C GLN A 7 -12.90 13.77 7.27
N ASP A 8 -14.15 13.83 6.91
CA ASP A 8 -15.25 13.03 7.48
C ASP A 8 -14.95 11.53 7.52
N ILE A 9 -14.40 10.95 6.45
CA ILE A 9 -14.08 9.52 6.38
C ILE A 9 -13.15 9.12 7.52
N HIS A 10 -12.08 9.88 7.73
CA HIS A 10 -11.08 9.58 8.76
C HIS A 10 -11.60 9.89 10.17
N PHE A 11 -12.40 10.94 10.30
CA PHE A 11 -12.99 11.32 11.57
C PHE A 11 -14.00 10.28 12.06
N VAL A 12 -14.93 9.88 11.21
CA VAL A 12 -15.93 8.86 11.51
C VAL A 12 -15.28 7.49 11.78
N ALA A 13 -14.27 7.10 10.99
CA ALA A 13 -13.51 5.86 11.23
C ALA A 13 -12.83 5.86 12.61
N MET A 14 -12.25 6.99 13.03
CA MET A 14 -11.66 7.14 14.35
C MET A 14 -12.74 7.02 15.45
N MET A 15 -13.87 7.70 15.31
CA MET A 15 -14.97 7.62 16.27
C MET A 15 -15.43 6.17 16.51
N ARG A 16 -15.59 5.39 15.45
CA ARG A 16 -16.00 3.98 15.53
C ARG A 16 -14.92 3.08 16.13
N ASN A 17 -13.74 3.12 15.55
CA ASN A 17 -12.72 2.09 15.79
C ASN A 17 -11.86 2.37 17.03
N VAL A 18 -11.75 3.64 17.46
CA VAL A 18 -10.93 4.03 18.62
C VAL A 18 -11.81 4.42 19.80
N TYR A 19 -12.91 5.15 19.57
CA TYR A 19 -13.75 5.70 20.64
C TYR A 19 -15.08 4.95 20.83
N GLY A 20 -15.32 3.90 20.05
CA GLY A 20 -16.46 2.98 20.24
C GLY A 20 -17.85 3.58 20.00
N PHE A 21 -17.95 4.62 19.16
CA PHE A 21 -19.25 5.14 18.73
C PHE A 21 -19.96 4.14 17.83
N GLN A 22 -21.25 3.93 18.06
CA GLN A 22 -22.07 3.02 17.27
C GLN A 22 -22.64 3.73 16.04
N ASP A 23 -23.08 2.95 15.04
CA ASP A 23 -23.72 3.50 13.84
C ASP A 23 -25.00 4.29 14.17
N SER A 24 -25.72 3.90 15.23
CA SER A 24 -26.87 4.64 15.78
C SER A 24 -26.48 6.03 16.27
N ASP A 25 -25.33 6.17 16.98
CA ASP A 25 -24.84 7.45 17.48
C ASP A 25 -24.52 8.39 16.31
N LEU A 26 -23.83 7.85 15.29
CA LEU A 26 -23.45 8.62 14.08
C LEU A 26 -24.70 9.05 13.29
N ALA A 27 -25.67 8.17 13.15
CA ALA A 27 -26.95 8.48 12.48
C ALA A 27 -27.74 9.55 13.23
N GLU A 28 -27.75 9.50 14.55
CA GLU A 28 -28.43 10.50 15.40
C GLU A 28 -27.78 11.88 15.26
N ILE A 29 -26.43 11.97 15.30
CA ILE A 29 -25.69 13.21 15.08
C ILE A 29 -26.05 13.81 13.72
N LYS A 30 -26.03 12.99 12.67
CA LYS A 30 -26.36 13.42 11.31
C LYS A 30 -27.79 13.90 11.20
N ALA A 31 -28.75 13.12 11.70
CA ALA A 31 -30.18 13.47 11.66
C ALA A 31 -30.48 14.75 12.43
N TYR A 32 -29.85 14.97 13.59
CA TYR A 32 -29.98 16.19 14.37
C TYR A 32 -29.54 17.43 13.56
N ASN A 33 -28.37 17.37 12.93
CA ASN A 33 -27.83 18.50 12.20
C ASN A 33 -28.55 18.76 10.86
N LEU A 34 -29.06 17.72 10.18
CA LEU A 34 -29.90 17.89 9.01
C LEU A 34 -31.22 18.64 9.34
N ARG A 35 -31.83 18.36 10.49
CA ARG A 35 -33.02 19.11 10.96
C ARG A 35 -32.72 20.57 11.25
N ARG A 36 -31.46 20.90 11.53
CA ARG A 36 -30.96 22.27 11.75
C ARG A 36 -30.58 22.99 10.44
N GLY A 37 -30.62 22.28 9.29
CA GLY A 37 -30.22 22.84 8.00
C GLY A 37 -28.70 22.91 7.78
N ALA A 38 -27.92 22.10 8.49
CA ALA A 38 -26.45 22.09 8.44
C ALA A 38 -25.91 21.00 7.47
N GLU A 39 -26.43 20.96 6.24
CA GLU A 39 -26.09 19.94 5.25
C GLU A 39 -24.64 20.03 4.74
N GLU A 40 -24.09 21.22 4.70
CA GLU A 40 -22.74 21.50 4.21
C GLU A 40 -21.66 21.44 5.30
N GLU A 41 -22.04 21.29 6.58
CA GLU A 41 -21.08 21.18 7.68
C GLU A 41 -20.34 19.83 7.61
N SER A 42 -19.03 19.83 7.92
CA SER A 42 -18.26 18.60 8.13
C SER A 42 -18.80 17.82 9.34
N PHE A 43 -18.58 16.51 9.38
CA PHE A 43 -19.06 15.70 10.50
C PHE A 43 -18.44 16.13 11.85
N TYR A 44 -17.23 16.66 11.84
CA TYR A 44 -16.61 17.24 13.02
C TYR A 44 -17.38 18.48 13.52
N GLU A 45 -17.77 19.39 12.64
CA GLU A 45 -18.58 20.57 13.00
C GLU A 45 -19.96 20.17 13.49
N MET A 46 -20.56 19.15 12.86
CA MET A 46 -21.81 18.55 13.32
C MET A 46 -21.72 18.01 14.77
N CYS A 47 -20.58 17.42 15.13
CA CYS A 47 -20.32 16.97 16.50
C CYS A 47 -20.20 18.12 17.50
N LEU A 48 -19.55 19.22 17.11
CA LEU A 48 -19.41 20.42 17.96
C LEU A 48 -20.77 21.09 18.25
N HIS A 49 -21.66 21.07 17.27
CA HIS A 49 -22.97 21.73 17.37
C HIS A 49 -24.10 20.82 17.87
N TYR A 50 -23.78 19.54 18.15
CA TYR A 50 -24.78 18.60 18.64
C TYR A 50 -25.26 18.94 20.05
N SER A 51 -26.58 19.11 20.21
CA SER A 51 -27.24 19.44 21.48
C SER A 51 -28.40 18.49 21.81
N GLY A 52 -28.41 17.27 21.21
CA GLY A 52 -29.45 16.26 21.44
C GLY A 52 -29.31 15.50 22.77
N ALA A 53 -29.28 14.18 22.71
CA ALA A 53 -29.24 13.31 23.89
C ALA A 53 -28.06 13.64 24.82
N PRO A 54 -28.30 13.87 26.15
CA PRO A 54 -27.24 14.30 27.07
C PRO A 54 -26.04 13.36 27.14
N ALA A 55 -26.27 12.04 27.12
CA ALA A 55 -25.21 11.04 27.18
C ALA A 55 -24.29 11.07 25.93
N LEU A 56 -24.88 11.23 24.75
CA LEU A 56 -24.11 11.34 23.51
C LEU A 56 -23.35 12.66 23.45
N ARG A 57 -23.97 13.75 23.86
CA ARG A 57 -23.32 15.08 23.95
C ARG A 57 -22.10 15.05 24.87
N GLU A 58 -22.20 14.41 26.04
CA GLU A 58 -21.08 14.29 26.97
C GLU A 58 -19.90 13.53 26.33
N ARG A 59 -20.18 12.40 25.67
CA ARG A 59 -19.15 11.64 24.93
C ARG A 59 -18.50 12.45 23.82
N LEU A 60 -19.25 13.28 23.10
CA LEU A 60 -18.74 14.17 22.07
C LEU A 60 -17.86 15.27 22.66
N ASN A 61 -18.24 15.86 23.79
CA ASN A 61 -17.42 16.87 24.47
C ASN A 61 -16.07 16.27 24.91
N GLN A 62 -16.07 15.09 25.55
CA GLN A 62 -14.87 14.36 25.93
C GLN A 62 -13.96 14.08 24.73
N LEU A 63 -14.53 13.63 23.60
CA LEU A 63 -13.80 13.40 22.35
C LEU A 63 -13.15 14.67 21.82
N THR A 64 -13.90 15.76 21.74
CA THR A 64 -13.39 17.04 21.20
C THR A 64 -12.34 17.67 22.08
N GLU A 65 -12.48 17.61 23.40
CA GLU A 65 -11.48 18.03 24.37
C GLU A 65 -10.20 17.18 24.24
N ARG A 66 -10.35 15.86 24.12
CA ARG A 66 -9.20 14.97 23.93
C ARG A 66 -8.46 15.27 22.64
N LEU A 67 -9.15 15.50 21.52
CA LEU A 67 -8.55 15.90 20.26
C LEU A 67 -7.82 17.24 20.37
N ALA A 68 -8.40 18.22 21.07
CA ALA A 68 -7.76 19.49 21.30
C ALA A 68 -6.47 19.36 22.12
N ALA A 69 -6.47 18.49 23.13
CA ALA A 69 -5.28 18.17 23.93
C ALA A 69 -4.20 17.48 23.08
N LEU A 70 -4.56 16.47 22.27
CA LEU A 70 -3.64 15.77 21.37
C LEU A 70 -3.02 16.73 20.33
N ARG A 71 -3.79 17.69 19.80
CA ARG A 71 -3.25 18.73 18.91
C ARG A 71 -2.20 19.59 19.59
N LYS A 72 -2.45 20.04 20.82
CA LYS A 72 -1.47 20.83 21.58
C LYS A 72 -0.19 20.03 21.82
N ILE A 73 -0.34 18.78 22.24
CA ILE A 73 0.78 17.87 22.52
C ILE A 73 1.59 17.62 21.22
N SER A 74 0.93 17.38 20.10
CA SER A 74 1.58 17.06 18.81
C SER A 74 2.52 18.14 18.28
N LEU A 75 2.40 19.38 18.78
CA LEU A 75 3.30 20.47 18.44
C LEU A 75 4.62 20.43 19.19
N HIS A 76 4.68 19.69 20.31
CA HIS A 76 5.81 19.73 21.25
C HIS A 76 6.55 18.41 21.38
N ILE A 77 5.94 17.29 21.02
CA ILE A 77 6.54 15.97 21.11
C ILE A 77 6.98 15.43 19.74
N PRO A 78 7.96 14.51 19.67
CA PRO A 78 8.30 13.76 18.46
C PRO A 78 7.10 12.98 17.90
N VAL A 79 7.12 12.74 16.58
CA VAL A 79 6.04 11.99 15.94
C VAL A 79 5.95 10.55 16.45
N SER A 80 7.08 9.92 16.74
CA SER A 80 7.12 8.57 17.34
C SER A 80 6.43 8.52 18.70
N GLU A 81 6.66 9.52 19.55
CA GLU A 81 6.00 9.62 20.86
C GLU A 81 4.50 9.86 20.73
N LEU A 82 4.09 10.68 19.76
CA LEU A 82 2.67 10.87 19.43
C LEU A 82 2.03 9.56 18.96
N VAL A 83 2.68 8.83 18.04
CA VAL A 83 2.19 7.54 17.55
C VAL A 83 2.07 6.55 18.72
N TRP A 84 3.06 6.48 19.60
CA TRP A 84 3.01 5.63 20.79
C TRP A 84 1.84 5.99 21.70
N THR A 85 1.64 7.28 21.98
CA THR A 85 0.51 7.78 22.78
C THR A 85 -0.83 7.36 22.18
N LEU A 86 -0.97 7.49 20.84
CA LEU A 86 -2.18 7.08 20.14
C LEU A 86 -2.41 5.56 20.15
N MET A 87 -1.35 4.74 20.15
CA MET A 87 -1.47 3.29 20.27
C MET A 87 -2.04 2.88 21.64
N GLN A 88 -1.76 3.65 22.70
CA GLN A 88 -2.30 3.41 24.02
C GLN A 88 -3.71 3.98 24.24
N GLU A 89 -4.19 4.81 23.31
CA GLU A 89 -5.51 5.44 23.42
C GLU A 89 -6.63 4.40 23.40
N ASN A 90 -7.47 4.41 24.44
CA ASN A 90 -8.61 3.49 24.60
C ASN A 90 -8.27 2.00 24.37
N HIS A 91 -7.07 1.57 24.74
CA HIS A 91 -6.59 0.20 24.50
C HIS A 91 -6.62 -0.20 23.01
N PHE A 92 -6.43 0.77 22.11
CA PHE A 92 -6.55 0.54 20.66
C PHE A 92 -5.60 -0.55 20.16
N TYR A 93 -4.36 -0.57 20.66
CA TYR A 93 -3.36 -1.56 20.27
C TYR A 93 -3.76 -2.99 20.70
N GLU A 94 -4.27 -3.14 21.93
CA GLU A 94 -4.76 -4.42 22.45
C GLU A 94 -5.99 -4.89 21.66
N HIS A 95 -6.87 -3.96 21.34
CA HIS A 95 -8.08 -4.27 20.57
C HIS A 95 -7.76 -4.78 19.17
N LEU A 96 -6.75 -4.24 18.53
CA LEU A 96 -6.29 -4.71 17.23
C LEU A 96 -5.77 -6.15 17.24
N LYS A 97 -5.20 -6.62 18.36
CA LYS A 97 -4.68 -8.00 18.49
C LYS A 97 -5.78 -9.06 18.49
N THR A 98 -6.98 -8.72 18.92
CA THR A 98 -8.06 -9.70 19.16
C THR A 98 -8.82 -10.11 17.90
N GLY A 99 -8.61 -9.43 16.76
CA GLY A 99 -9.30 -9.72 15.50
C GLY A 99 -8.63 -10.83 14.68
N PRO A 100 -9.32 -11.35 13.66
CA PRO A 100 -8.81 -12.41 12.79
C PRO A 100 -7.53 -12.04 12.01
N LEU A 101 -7.20 -10.76 11.89
CA LEU A 101 -5.98 -10.23 11.29
C LEU A 101 -5.11 -9.48 12.33
N GLY A 102 -5.25 -9.82 13.61
CA GLY A 102 -4.62 -9.10 14.70
C GLY A 102 -3.09 -9.03 14.61
N GLU A 103 -2.43 -10.12 14.21
CA GLU A 103 -0.98 -10.14 13.99
C GLU A 103 -0.56 -9.20 12.85
N LEU A 104 -1.31 -9.19 11.75
CA LEU A 104 -1.02 -8.31 10.61
C LEU A 104 -1.24 -6.83 10.97
N HIS A 105 -2.34 -6.52 11.66
CA HIS A 105 -2.61 -5.15 12.12
C HIS A 105 -1.53 -4.66 13.08
N THR A 106 -1.13 -5.52 14.02
CA THR A 106 -0.06 -5.23 14.99
C THR A 106 1.27 -5.00 14.28
N ALA A 107 1.62 -5.87 13.31
CA ALA A 107 2.83 -5.71 12.51
C ALA A 107 2.83 -4.37 11.74
N ASN A 108 1.71 -4.00 11.10
CA ASN A 108 1.58 -2.74 10.37
C ASN A 108 1.76 -1.51 11.28
N ILE A 109 1.19 -1.53 12.48
CA ILE A 109 1.36 -0.44 13.45
C ILE A 109 2.79 -0.36 13.95
N ASN A 110 3.44 -1.50 14.23
CA ASN A 110 4.83 -1.52 14.64
C ASN A 110 5.77 -0.97 13.54
N ILE A 111 5.48 -1.26 12.27
CA ILE A 111 6.19 -0.66 11.13
C ILE A 111 5.95 0.86 11.07
N LEU A 112 4.71 1.32 11.26
CA LEU A 112 4.42 2.75 11.34
C LEU A 112 5.22 3.43 12.44
N TYR A 113 5.27 2.83 13.64
CA TYR A 113 6.05 3.32 14.77
C TYR A 113 7.55 3.36 14.49
N ALA A 114 8.11 2.29 13.92
CA ALA A 114 9.52 2.25 13.52
C ALA A 114 9.86 3.33 12.49
N ARG A 115 8.98 3.58 11.52
CA ARG A 115 9.14 4.67 10.54
C ARG A 115 9.03 6.05 11.17
N ALA A 116 8.18 6.22 12.18
CA ALA A 116 8.11 7.47 12.93
C ALA A 116 9.43 7.76 13.67
N ILE A 117 10.04 6.74 14.28
CA ILE A 117 11.38 6.87 14.92
C ILE A 117 12.44 7.29 13.87
N LEU A 118 12.47 6.63 12.71
CA LEU A 118 13.41 6.99 11.65
C LEU A 118 13.19 8.41 11.12
N TYR A 119 11.92 8.83 11.03
CA TYR A 119 11.57 10.18 10.63
C TYR A 119 12.04 11.22 11.65
N ASP A 120 11.85 10.99 12.95
CA ASP A 120 12.27 11.89 14.01
C ASP A 120 13.80 12.07 14.07
N ASN A 121 14.57 11.07 13.60
CA ASN A 121 16.02 11.16 13.45
C ASN A 121 16.47 11.95 12.21
N SER A 122 15.53 12.31 11.32
CA SER A 122 15.82 13.13 10.13
C SER A 122 15.79 14.64 10.46
N THR A 123 16.21 15.45 9.48
CA THR A 123 16.14 16.92 9.58
C THR A 123 14.71 17.46 9.50
N ASN A 124 13.78 16.66 8.98
CA ASN A 124 12.37 17.03 8.89
C ASN A 124 11.66 16.75 10.20
N LYS A 125 10.85 17.68 10.69
CA LYS A 125 10.11 17.53 11.95
C LYS A 125 8.65 17.94 11.79
N GLY A 126 7.80 17.39 12.68
CA GLY A 126 6.38 17.75 12.79
C GLY A 126 5.43 16.78 12.06
N LEU A 127 4.22 16.67 12.62
CA LEU A 127 3.18 15.75 12.17
C LEU A 127 2.76 15.97 10.73
N PHE A 128 2.53 17.22 10.31
CA PHE A 128 2.13 17.54 8.94
C PHE A 128 3.12 17.02 7.88
N ARG A 129 4.42 17.26 8.09
CA ARG A 129 5.45 16.80 7.18
C ARG A 129 5.60 15.28 7.18
N PHE A 130 5.39 14.63 8.32
CA PHE A 130 5.36 13.17 8.42
C PHE A 130 4.20 12.58 7.60
N LEU A 131 3.00 13.14 7.70
CA LEU A 131 1.84 12.71 6.91
C LEU A 131 2.09 12.89 5.41
N TYR A 132 2.64 14.04 5.00
CA TYR A 132 3.01 14.29 3.61
C TYR A 132 4.08 13.31 3.09
N TYR A 133 5.07 12.98 3.92
CA TYR A 133 6.07 11.94 3.61
C TYR A 133 5.39 10.57 3.38
N PHE A 134 4.46 10.21 4.24
CA PHE A 134 3.72 8.95 4.14
C PHE A 134 2.84 8.87 2.88
N ASP A 135 2.16 9.96 2.52
CA ASP A 135 1.36 10.04 1.30
C ASP A 135 2.21 9.91 0.03
N ASN A 136 3.40 10.49 0.04
CA ASN A 136 4.34 10.34 -1.06
C ASN A 136 4.89 8.90 -1.17
N LEU A 137 5.13 8.22 -0.06
CA LEU A 137 5.51 6.80 -0.06
C LEU A 137 4.40 5.94 -0.68
N LYS A 138 3.14 6.14 -0.30
CA LYS A 138 2.00 5.44 -0.90
C LYS A 138 1.91 5.64 -2.42
N LYS A 139 2.14 6.85 -2.90
CA LYS A 139 2.10 7.18 -4.34
C LYS A 139 3.24 6.52 -5.14
N ARG A 140 4.41 6.32 -4.55
CA ARG A 140 5.59 5.75 -5.21
C ARG A 140 5.57 4.22 -5.34
N LYS A 141 4.49 3.53 -4.96
CA LYS A 141 4.24 2.07 -5.18
C LYS A 141 5.40 1.12 -4.84
N GLY A 142 6.30 1.46 -3.95
CA GLY A 142 7.51 0.66 -3.75
C GLY A 142 7.70 0.04 -2.37
N ASP A 143 7.33 0.71 -1.32
CA ASP A 143 7.94 0.46 -0.02
C ASP A 143 7.03 0.01 1.14
N LEU A 144 5.79 -0.34 0.84
CA LEU A 144 4.90 -0.97 1.84
C LEU A 144 5.06 -2.51 1.89
N ALA A 145 5.99 -3.05 1.12
CA ALA A 145 6.22 -4.51 1.01
C ALA A 145 6.81 -5.14 2.30
N GLU A 146 7.31 -4.34 3.24
CA GLU A 146 7.87 -4.87 4.50
C GLU A 146 6.80 -5.46 5.44
N ALA A 147 5.55 -5.00 5.36
CA ALA A 147 4.45 -5.63 6.12
C ALA A 147 4.14 -7.07 5.65
N ALA A 148 4.50 -7.40 4.41
CA ALA A 148 4.36 -8.77 3.88
C ALA A 148 5.38 -9.75 4.48
N ALA A 149 6.54 -9.29 4.95
CA ALA A 149 7.54 -10.13 5.61
C ALA A 149 7.10 -10.58 7.00
N ALA A 150 6.26 -9.82 7.69
CA ALA A 150 5.68 -10.21 8.98
C ALA A 150 4.70 -11.38 8.89
N ALA A 151 4.26 -11.75 7.69
CA ALA A 151 3.40 -12.91 7.44
C ALA A 151 4.20 -14.22 7.26
N GLU A 152 5.51 -14.22 7.43
CA GLU A 152 6.31 -15.45 7.43
C GLU A 152 5.93 -16.30 8.67
N GLY A 153 5.24 -17.41 8.42
CA GLY A 153 4.72 -18.30 9.48
C GLY A 153 3.20 -18.31 9.63
N MET A 154 2.49 -17.34 9.06
CA MET A 154 1.02 -17.33 9.08
C MET A 154 0.42 -18.29 8.03
N ASN A 155 -0.70 -18.94 8.37
CA ASN A 155 -1.48 -19.76 7.43
C ASN A 155 -2.29 -18.85 6.49
N VAL A 156 -1.65 -18.35 5.43
CA VAL A 156 -2.20 -17.39 4.48
C VAL A 156 -1.92 -17.78 3.03
N VAL A 157 -2.78 -17.38 2.12
CA VAL A 157 -2.52 -17.47 0.68
C VAL A 157 -1.64 -16.27 0.27
N ARG A 158 -0.46 -16.56 -0.30
CA ARG A 158 0.51 -15.55 -0.74
C ARG A 158 0.47 -15.38 -2.25
N ILE A 159 0.27 -14.16 -2.71
CA ILE A 159 0.35 -13.79 -4.13
C ILE A 159 1.69 -13.07 -4.35
N MET A 160 2.53 -13.63 -5.21
CA MET A 160 3.85 -13.07 -5.50
C MET A 160 4.31 -13.35 -6.93
N SER A 161 5.31 -12.62 -7.40
CA SER A 161 5.96 -12.94 -8.68
C SER A 161 6.89 -14.15 -8.54
N ILE A 162 7.10 -14.89 -9.64
CA ILE A 162 8.03 -16.03 -9.68
C ILE A 162 9.45 -15.63 -9.21
N HIS A 163 9.91 -14.42 -9.55
CA HIS A 163 11.22 -13.92 -9.12
C HIS A 163 11.32 -13.80 -7.59
N LYS A 164 10.24 -13.35 -6.92
CA LYS A 164 10.20 -13.24 -5.46
C LYS A 164 10.12 -14.59 -4.76
N SER A 165 9.66 -15.64 -5.43
CA SER A 165 9.59 -17.01 -4.89
C SER A 165 10.93 -17.75 -4.95
N LYS A 166 11.96 -17.18 -5.59
CA LYS A 166 13.27 -17.84 -5.71
C LYS A 166 13.88 -18.08 -4.33
N GLY A 167 14.21 -19.35 -4.05
CA GLY A 167 14.76 -19.77 -2.75
C GLY A 167 13.72 -20.12 -1.68
N LEU A 168 12.43 -19.93 -1.97
CA LEU A 168 11.34 -20.32 -1.07
C LEU A 168 10.68 -21.62 -1.56
N GLU A 169 10.05 -22.36 -0.66
CA GLU A 169 9.23 -23.54 -0.97
C GLU A 169 7.86 -23.39 -0.32
N PHE A 170 6.82 -23.93 -0.97
CA PHE A 170 5.45 -23.85 -0.51
C PHE A 170 4.77 -25.21 -0.65
N PRO A 171 3.92 -25.63 0.31
CA PRO A 171 3.19 -26.90 0.21
C PRO A 171 2.37 -26.99 -1.08
N VAL A 172 1.62 -25.95 -1.40
CA VAL A 172 0.79 -25.86 -2.60
C VAL A 172 1.14 -24.60 -3.39
N VAL A 173 1.36 -24.74 -4.69
CA VAL A 173 1.61 -23.62 -5.61
C VAL A 173 0.56 -23.64 -6.71
N ILE A 174 -0.07 -22.50 -6.94
CA ILE A 174 -0.98 -22.25 -8.06
C ILE A 174 -0.28 -21.29 -9.02
N LEU A 175 0.06 -21.75 -10.22
CA LEU A 175 0.70 -20.96 -11.24
C LEU A 175 -0.37 -20.46 -12.23
N SER A 176 -0.72 -19.19 -12.14
CA SER A 176 -1.74 -18.58 -12.99
C SER A 176 -1.17 -18.15 -14.35
N GLU A 177 -2.04 -18.00 -15.33
CA GLU A 177 -1.72 -17.49 -16.69
C GLU A 177 -0.72 -18.34 -17.49
N THR A 178 -0.65 -19.65 -17.27
CA THR A 178 0.25 -20.57 -17.99
C THR A 178 -0.02 -20.66 -19.49
N GLY A 179 -1.23 -20.28 -19.95
CA GLY A 179 -1.60 -20.21 -21.36
C GLY A 179 -1.18 -18.93 -22.09
N LYS A 180 -0.52 -17.98 -21.41
CA LYS A 180 -0.11 -16.71 -22.00
C LYS A 180 1.12 -16.91 -22.89
N SER A 181 1.07 -16.36 -24.12
CA SER A 181 2.21 -16.39 -25.04
C SER A 181 3.36 -15.52 -24.52
N PHE A 182 4.59 -15.97 -24.76
CA PHE A 182 5.80 -15.23 -24.38
C PHE A 182 5.90 -13.87 -25.06
N ASN A 183 6.48 -12.89 -24.36
CA ASN A 183 6.58 -11.53 -24.84
C ASN A 183 7.62 -11.41 -25.99
N LYS A 184 7.17 -10.88 -27.14
CA LYS A 184 8.01 -10.66 -28.34
C LYS A 184 8.36 -9.17 -28.56
N LYS A 185 8.07 -8.28 -27.62
CA LYS A 185 8.22 -6.82 -27.83
C LYS A 185 9.67 -6.36 -28.07
N ASP A 186 10.65 -7.10 -27.56
CA ASP A 186 12.06 -6.65 -27.59
C ASP A 186 12.70 -6.76 -28.99
N THR A 187 12.10 -7.50 -29.94
CA THR A 187 12.62 -7.67 -31.29
C THR A 187 12.18 -6.58 -32.28
N GLY A 188 11.26 -5.68 -31.89
CA GLY A 188 10.71 -4.62 -32.72
C GLY A 188 11.53 -3.32 -32.79
N ALA A 189 12.54 -3.14 -31.93
CA ALA A 189 13.30 -1.90 -31.84
C ALA A 189 14.07 -1.57 -33.15
N PRO A 190 14.27 -0.27 -33.50
CA PRO A 190 15.01 0.13 -34.70
C PRO A 190 16.47 -0.38 -34.70
N LEU A 191 17.07 -0.49 -33.54
CA LEU A 191 18.40 -1.04 -33.34
C LEU A 191 18.33 -2.17 -32.31
N LEU A 192 18.70 -3.38 -32.73
CA LEU A 192 18.83 -4.53 -31.87
C LEU A 192 20.30 -4.72 -31.47
N LYS A 193 20.52 -5.19 -30.25
CA LYS A 193 21.87 -5.53 -29.75
C LYS A 193 21.88 -6.95 -29.18
N HIS A 194 22.94 -7.69 -29.48
CA HIS A 194 23.16 -9.00 -28.91
C HIS A 194 24.64 -9.15 -28.53
N ARG A 195 24.92 -9.77 -27.37
CA ARG A 195 26.27 -9.85 -26.80
C ARG A 195 27.28 -10.50 -27.75
N LEU A 196 26.86 -11.55 -28.49
CA LEU A 196 27.77 -12.29 -29.40
C LEU A 196 27.67 -11.83 -30.85
N LEU A 197 26.48 -11.38 -31.30
CA LEU A 197 26.25 -11.01 -32.69
C LEU A 197 26.44 -9.52 -32.99
N GLY A 198 26.61 -8.69 -31.94
CA GLY A 198 26.80 -7.25 -32.12
C GLY A 198 25.50 -6.49 -32.36
N LEU A 199 25.48 -5.54 -33.27
CA LEU A 199 24.43 -4.61 -33.55
C LEU A 199 23.68 -4.97 -34.84
N GLY A 200 22.34 -4.98 -34.77
CA GLY A 200 21.43 -5.20 -35.90
C GLY A 200 20.57 -3.94 -36.16
N PRO A 201 21.04 -3.01 -37.01
CA PRO A 201 20.33 -1.79 -37.33
C PRO A 201 19.23 -1.99 -38.35
N THR A 202 18.20 -1.10 -38.32
CA THR A 202 17.31 -0.85 -39.44
C THR A 202 18.00 0.11 -40.40
N CYS A 203 18.11 -0.25 -41.67
CA CYS A 203 18.65 0.59 -42.71
C CYS A 203 17.59 1.50 -43.32
N TYR A 204 18.00 2.66 -43.78
CA TYR A 204 17.15 3.61 -44.48
C TYR A 204 17.75 3.91 -45.89
N ARG A 205 16.94 3.76 -46.92
CA ARG A 205 17.30 4.16 -48.28
C ARG A 205 16.65 5.50 -48.59
N GLU A 206 17.45 6.53 -48.79
CA GLU A 206 16.98 7.90 -48.99
C GLU A 206 16.30 8.09 -50.35
N ASP A 207 16.82 7.47 -51.41
CA ASP A 207 16.31 7.54 -52.79
C ASP A 207 14.87 6.97 -52.89
N LEU A 208 14.58 5.91 -52.15
CA LEU A 208 13.27 5.24 -52.12
C LEU A 208 12.44 5.61 -50.92
N LYS A 209 12.97 6.35 -49.95
CA LYS A 209 12.32 6.66 -48.62
C LYS A 209 11.80 5.43 -47.91
N VAL A 210 12.52 4.29 -48.02
CA VAL A 210 12.09 3.02 -47.42
C VAL A 210 13.01 2.63 -46.27
N LYS A 211 12.41 2.17 -45.18
CA LYS A 211 13.10 1.53 -44.05
C LYS A 211 13.04 0.02 -44.21
N TYR A 212 14.19 -0.66 -44.07
CA TYR A 212 14.26 -2.12 -44.11
C TYR A 212 15.23 -2.67 -43.06
N PRO A 213 14.98 -3.85 -42.51
CA PRO A 213 15.88 -4.46 -41.55
C PRO A 213 17.17 -4.92 -42.28
N SER A 214 18.32 -4.69 -41.68
CA SER A 214 19.57 -5.31 -42.14
C SER A 214 19.53 -6.83 -41.91
N VAL A 215 20.28 -7.59 -42.68
CA VAL A 215 20.46 -9.04 -42.47
C VAL A 215 20.91 -9.31 -41.04
N MET A 216 21.82 -8.49 -40.51
CA MET A 216 22.26 -8.62 -39.11
C MET A 216 21.12 -8.40 -38.13
N LYS A 217 20.23 -7.43 -38.39
CA LYS A 217 19.03 -7.25 -37.54
C LYS A 217 18.15 -8.48 -37.50
N PHE A 218 17.96 -9.15 -38.62
CA PHE A 218 17.18 -10.37 -38.69
C PHE A 218 17.85 -11.53 -37.88
N CYS A 219 19.16 -11.70 -38.03
CA CYS A 219 19.93 -12.69 -37.26
C CYS A 219 19.87 -12.42 -35.74
N VAL A 220 20.07 -11.14 -35.36
CA VAL A 220 19.98 -10.73 -33.94
C VAL A 220 18.57 -10.92 -33.38
N ALA A 221 17.53 -10.55 -34.12
CA ALA A 221 16.15 -10.74 -33.70
C ALA A 221 15.83 -12.21 -33.41
N ARG A 222 16.20 -13.10 -34.36
CA ARG A 222 15.97 -14.53 -34.21
C ARG A 222 16.73 -15.14 -33.03
N ARG A 223 17.95 -14.66 -32.78
CA ARG A 223 18.74 -15.10 -31.63
C ARG A 223 18.14 -14.62 -30.33
N LEU A 224 17.70 -13.36 -30.25
CA LEU A 224 17.02 -12.80 -29.07
C LEU A 224 15.73 -13.54 -28.76
N GLU A 225 14.94 -13.92 -29.78
CA GLU A 225 13.76 -14.76 -29.57
C GLU A 225 14.09 -16.10 -28.94
N ALA A 226 15.13 -16.78 -29.41
CA ALA A 226 15.57 -18.05 -28.84
C ALA A 226 16.09 -17.89 -27.39
N ASP A 227 16.88 -16.83 -27.14
CA ASP A 227 17.40 -16.57 -25.79
C ASP A 227 16.26 -16.19 -24.81
N ASN A 228 15.29 -15.37 -25.24
CA ASN A 228 14.10 -15.05 -24.44
C ASN A 228 13.26 -16.29 -24.14
N GLN A 229 13.05 -17.16 -25.14
CA GLN A 229 12.32 -18.41 -24.92
C GLN A 229 13.05 -19.33 -23.91
N ALA A 230 14.38 -19.42 -23.99
CA ALA A 230 15.18 -20.18 -23.05
C ALA A 230 15.09 -19.61 -21.62
N GLU A 231 15.05 -18.29 -21.47
CA GLU A 231 14.91 -17.64 -20.17
C GLU A 231 13.49 -17.83 -19.57
N GLU A 232 12.45 -17.70 -20.38
CA GLU A 232 11.06 -17.98 -19.95
C GLU A 232 10.90 -19.44 -19.49
N MET A 233 11.55 -20.40 -20.18
CA MET A 233 11.57 -21.79 -19.76
C MET A 233 12.30 -21.99 -18.42
N ARG A 234 13.38 -21.25 -18.16
CA ARG A 234 14.07 -21.29 -16.86
C ARG A 234 13.18 -20.71 -15.75
N ILE A 235 12.49 -19.59 -16.01
CA ILE A 235 11.55 -18.98 -15.07
C ILE A 235 10.42 -19.94 -14.74
N LEU A 236 9.85 -20.59 -15.76
CA LEU A 236 8.81 -21.59 -15.59
C LEU A 236 9.31 -22.78 -14.74
N TYR A 237 10.51 -23.29 -15.03
CA TYR A 237 11.12 -24.35 -14.23
C TYR A 237 11.28 -23.94 -12.76
N VAL A 238 11.77 -22.73 -12.50
CA VAL A 238 11.87 -22.19 -11.13
C VAL A 238 10.49 -22.15 -10.46
N ALA A 239 9.45 -21.69 -11.16
CA ALA A 239 8.10 -21.64 -10.61
C ALA A 239 7.57 -23.03 -10.25
N MET A 240 7.74 -23.99 -11.14
CA MET A 240 7.27 -25.37 -10.95
C MET A 240 7.98 -26.08 -9.79
N THR A 241 9.25 -25.78 -9.58
CA THR A 241 10.06 -26.36 -8.49
C THR A 241 9.83 -25.72 -7.13
N ARG A 242 8.90 -24.77 -7.00
CA ARG A 242 8.55 -24.16 -5.71
C ARG A 242 7.51 -24.96 -4.93
N ALA A 243 6.77 -25.86 -5.58
CA ALA A 243 5.79 -26.70 -4.95
C ALA A 243 6.47 -27.91 -4.26
N ALA A 244 6.26 -28.03 -2.94
CA ALA A 244 6.72 -29.20 -2.18
C ALA A 244 5.78 -30.39 -2.32
N GLU A 245 4.45 -30.16 -2.30
CA GLU A 245 3.44 -31.21 -2.29
C GLU A 245 2.55 -31.19 -3.54
N LYS A 246 2.02 -30.02 -3.92
CA LYS A 246 1.05 -29.90 -5.02
C LYS A 246 1.28 -28.67 -5.89
N LEU A 247 1.35 -28.90 -7.19
CA LEU A 247 1.37 -27.88 -8.23
C LEU A 247 0.04 -27.89 -9.00
N ILE A 248 -0.55 -26.70 -9.18
CA ILE A 248 -1.76 -26.46 -9.97
C ILE A 248 -1.39 -25.47 -11.09
N LEU A 249 -1.69 -25.83 -12.35
CA LEU A 249 -1.41 -25.05 -13.56
C LEU A 249 -2.71 -24.55 -14.18
#